data_eb9f3676f8ae825fd6b3778ad2e15158
#
_entry.id   eb9f3676f8ae825fd6b3778ad2e15158
#
_cell.length_a   1.000
_cell.length_b   1.000
_cell.length_c   1.000
_cell.angle_alpha   90.00
_cell.angle_beta   90.00
_cell.angle_gamma   90.00
#
_symmetry.space_group_name_H-M   'P 1'
#
loop_
_entity.id
_entity.type
_entity.pdbx_description
1 polymer ?
#
loop_
_entity_poly.entity_id
_entity_poly.type
_entity_poly.pdbx_seq_one_letter_code
_entity_poly.pdbx_strand_id
1 'polypeptide(L)'
;MNSLWLALITGLTTGGISCLAVQGGLLASAVSGKPKEENKLPYVGMFLAAKIVSYTILGFALGALGGALTISPSLQGWMQIFAGLYMVATAANLLNIHPIFRHVVIKPPKAAMKLVRKQSKVGNYFAPATLGALTVLIPCGITQGMMLLAVASGSALLGGAIMLAFTLGTSPVFAVLGLSASKLMERKAFAYIASFAILLLGMLSINTGQTLRGSAHTFENYVAVIKASDKKVGTVAGVNTEGIQEATINVNQFGYESSVDSLKAGVPTRLKLVTNETYNCTIAFTIPKYDIYKILPTTGEEYVEFTPTQKGKLTYACSMGMYSGSFNII
;
A
#
# COMPACT_ATOMS: atom_id res chain seq x y z
N MET A 1 -16.57 7.60 13.65
CA MET A 1 -17.40 7.37 12.45
C MET A 1 -16.65 7.64 11.15
N ASN A 2 -15.79 8.66 11.10
CA ASN A 2 -15.10 9.05 9.85
C ASN A 2 -14.13 8.00 9.30
N SER A 3 -13.43 7.22 10.14
CA SER A 3 -12.46 6.20 9.70
C SER A 3 -13.09 5.01 8.94
N LEU A 4 -14.31 4.61 9.31
CA LEU A 4 -15.02 3.52 8.62
C LEU A 4 -15.52 3.95 7.24
N TRP A 5 -16.05 5.16 7.11
CA TRP A 5 -16.43 5.72 5.81
C TRP A 5 -15.21 5.90 4.91
N LEU A 6 -14.10 6.40 5.46
CA LEU A 6 -12.84 6.51 4.72
C LEU A 6 -12.38 5.14 4.22
N ALA A 7 -12.40 4.11 5.06
CA ALA A 7 -12.02 2.76 4.68
C ALA A 7 -12.92 2.20 3.56
N LEU A 8 -14.23 2.41 3.65
CA LEU A 8 -15.19 1.94 2.65
C LEU A 8 -15.01 2.65 1.30
N ILE A 9 -14.89 3.98 1.30
CA ILE A 9 -14.70 4.77 0.08
C ILE A 9 -13.35 4.45 -0.55
N THR A 10 -12.28 4.36 0.24
CA THR A 10 -10.95 3.97 -0.24
C THR A 10 -10.97 2.56 -0.83
N GLY A 11 -11.72 1.63 -0.21
CA GLY A 11 -11.94 0.29 -0.74
C GLY A 11 -12.63 0.31 -2.10
N LEU A 12 -13.68 1.11 -2.25
CA LEU A 12 -14.46 1.19 -3.48
C LEU A 12 -13.69 1.84 -4.64
N THR A 13 -12.91 2.87 -4.34
CA THR A 13 -12.16 3.65 -5.34
C THR A 13 -10.79 3.04 -5.64
N THR A 14 -9.76 3.57 -5.01
CA THR A 14 -8.36 3.19 -5.24
C THR A 14 -8.05 1.75 -4.80
N GLY A 15 -8.64 1.28 -3.69
CA GLY A 15 -8.47 -0.08 -3.19
C GLY A 15 -9.02 -1.12 -4.14
N GLY A 16 -10.21 -0.89 -4.71
CA GLY A 16 -10.84 -1.81 -5.67
C GLY A 16 -9.94 -2.07 -6.87
N ILE A 17 -9.42 -1.01 -7.50
CA ILE A 17 -8.57 -1.11 -8.69
C ILE A 17 -7.20 -1.71 -8.37
N SER A 18 -6.54 -1.23 -7.32
CA SER A 18 -5.20 -1.69 -6.92
C SER A 18 -5.20 -3.14 -6.46
N CYS A 19 -6.15 -3.51 -5.58
CA CYS A 19 -6.28 -4.89 -5.11
C CYS A 19 -6.65 -5.85 -6.25
N LEU A 20 -7.46 -5.39 -7.21
CA LEU A 20 -7.79 -6.21 -8.37
C LEU A 20 -6.57 -6.49 -9.24
N ALA A 21 -5.72 -5.50 -9.48
CA ALA A 21 -4.49 -5.69 -10.26
C ALA A 21 -3.58 -6.77 -9.63
N VAL A 22 -3.52 -6.82 -8.28
CA VAL A 22 -2.69 -7.78 -7.54
C VAL A 22 -3.38 -9.13 -7.37
N GLN A 23 -4.66 -9.13 -6.99
CA GLN A 23 -5.40 -10.32 -6.56
C GLN A 23 -6.36 -10.83 -7.64
N GLY A 24 -6.59 -10.07 -8.71
CA GLY A 24 -7.49 -10.44 -9.81
C GLY A 24 -7.09 -11.75 -10.51
N GLY A 25 -5.79 -12.05 -10.56
CA GLY A 25 -5.30 -13.34 -11.05
C GLY A 25 -5.77 -14.53 -10.20
N LEU A 26 -5.85 -14.37 -8.88
CA LEU A 26 -6.39 -15.39 -7.98
C LEU A 26 -7.89 -15.58 -8.18
N LEU A 27 -8.64 -14.48 -8.30
CA LEU A 27 -10.06 -14.51 -8.62
C LEU A 27 -10.32 -15.16 -9.99
N ALA A 28 -9.54 -14.79 -11.00
CA ALA A 28 -9.64 -15.39 -12.32
C ALA A 28 -9.36 -16.90 -12.28
N SER A 29 -8.36 -17.36 -11.54
CA SER A 29 -8.06 -18.78 -11.39
C SER A 29 -9.14 -19.53 -10.62
N ALA A 30 -9.84 -18.88 -9.69
CA ALA A 30 -10.98 -19.44 -8.96
C ALA A 30 -12.19 -19.74 -9.87
N VAL A 31 -12.32 -18.94 -10.95
CA VAL A 31 -13.47 -19.01 -11.87
C VAL A 31 -13.15 -19.76 -13.18
N SER A 32 -11.88 -19.74 -13.64
CA SER A 32 -11.48 -20.27 -14.96
C SER A 32 -11.58 -21.79 -15.10
N GLY A 33 -11.65 -22.53 -14.00
CA GLY A 33 -11.77 -24.02 -14.05
C GLY A 33 -13.17 -24.53 -14.30
N LYS A 34 -14.16 -23.68 -14.61
CA LYS A 34 -15.57 -24.01 -14.69
C LYS A 34 -16.11 -23.95 -16.11
N PRO A 35 -17.11 -24.80 -16.46
CA PRO A 35 -17.79 -24.73 -17.73
C PRO A 35 -18.37 -23.33 -18.00
N LYS A 36 -18.40 -22.92 -19.28
CA LYS A 36 -18.90 -21.59 -19.68
C LYS A 36 -20.38 -21.36 -19.34
N GLU A 37 -21.16 -22.45 -19.28
CA GLU A 37 -22.61 -22.45 -19.04
C GLU A 37 -22.97 -22.44 -17.54
N GLU A 38 -22.00 -22.70 -16.66
CA GLU A 38 -22.26 -22.76 -15.22
C GLU A 38 -22.31 -21.35 -14.61
N ASN A 39 -23.29 -21.14 -13.72
CA ASN A 39 -23.44 -19.87 -13.01
C ASN A 39 -22.22 -19.61 -12.12
N LYS A 40 -21.47 -18.55 -12.41
CA LYS A 40 -20.23 -18.21 -11.71
C LYS A 40 -20.45 -17.44 -10.42
N LEU A 41 -21.67 -16.96 -10.20
CA LEU A 41 -22.01 -16.15 -9.03
C LEU A 41 -21.67 -16.81 -7.69
N PRO A 42 -21.97 -18.11 -7.45
CA PRO A 42 -21.64 -18.75 -6.18
C PRO A 42 -20.12 -18.88 -5.93
N TYR A 43 -19.32 -19.05 -6.99
CA TYR A 43 -17.86 -19.14 -6.86
C TYR A 43 -17.22 -17.79 -6.50
N VAL A 44 -17.68 -16.73 -7.16
CA VAL A 44 -17.27 -15.35 -6.84
C VAL A 44 -17.76 -14.97 -5.44
N GLY A 45 -18.99 -15.30 -5.10
CA GLY A 45 -19.55 -15.08 -3.76
C GLY A 45 -18.75 -15.77 -2.66
N MET A 46 -18.36 -17.04 -2.87
CA MET A 46 -17.55 -17.78 -1.90
C MET A 46 -16.14 -17.24 -1.74
N PHE A 47 -15.51 -16.79 -2.85
CA PHE A 47 -14.22 -16.10 -2.82
C PHE A 47 -14.32 -14.81 -2.01
N LEU A 48 -15.33 -13.98 -2.26
CA LEU A 48 -15.54 -12.71 -1.56
C LEU A 48 -15.87 -12.92 -0.08
N ALA A 49 -16.73 -13.88 0.25
CA ALA A 49 -17.06 -14.19 1.64
C ALA A 49 -15.81 -14.62 2.44
N ALA A 50 -15.00 -15.52 1.87
CA ALA A 50 -13.77 -15.95 2.50
C ALA A 50 -12.75 -14.81 2.65
N LYS A 51 -12.65 -13.93 1.65
CA LYS A 51 -11.83 -12.72 1.71
C LYS A 51 -12.29 -11.80 2.85
N ILE A 52 -13.58 -11.48 2.90
CA ILE A 52 -14.15 -10.61 3.95
C ILE A 52 -13.85 -11.17 5.34
N VAL A 53 -14.12 -12.45 5.56
CA VAL A 53 -13.88 -13.10 6.85
C VAL A 53 -12.41 -13.05 7.24
N SER A 54 -11.51 -13.42 6.32
CA SER A 54 -10.06 -13.45 6.60
C SER A 54 -9.48 -12.07 6.91
N TYR A 55 -9.91 -11.04 6.17
CA TYR A 55 -9.46 -9.67 6.43
C TYR A 55 -10.04 -9.10 7.72
N THR A 56 -11.30 -9.45 8.05
CA THR A 56 -11.91 -9.03 9.31
C THR A 56 -11.18 -9.66 10.49
N ILE A 57 -10.88 -10.96 10.45
CA ILE A 57 -10.09 -11.65 11.48
C ILE A 57 -8.71 -11.02 11.62
N LEU A 58 -8.03 -10.74 10.50
CA LEU A 58 -6.75 -10.06 10.52
C LEU A 58 -6.87 -8.67 11.15
N GLY A 59 -7.90 -7.91 10.82
CA GLY A 59 -8.17 -6.60 11.41
C GLY A 59 -8.39 -6.66 12.93
N PHE A 60 -9.11 -7.65 13.42
CA PHE A 60 -9.26 -7.92 14.86
C PHE A 60 -7.90 -8.19 15.52
N ALA A 61 -7.09 -9.06 14.91
CA ALA A 61 -5.78 -9.41 15.43
C ALA A 61 -4.84 -8.19 15.44
N LEU A 62 -4.78 -7.43 14.35
CA LEU A 62 -3.95 -6.22 14.24
C LEU A 62 -4.39 -5.13 15.20
N GLY A 63 -5.70 -4.90 15.36
CA GLY A 63 -6.24 -3.92 16.30
C GLY A 63 -6.01 -4.34 17.76
N ALA A 64 -6.08 -5.63 18.08
CA ALA A 64 -5.76 -6.15 19.43
C ALA A 64 -4.28 -6.01 19.76
N LEU A 65 -3.40 -6.23 18.79
CA LEU A 65 -1.95 -6.07 18.92
C LEU A 65 -1.53 -4.58 18.83
N GLY A 66 -2.49 -3.69 18.55
CA GLY A 66 -2.26 -2.26 18.40
C GLY A 66 -1.48 -1.68 19.58
N GLY A 67 -0.49 -0.85 19.29
CA GLY A 67 0.41 -0.24 20.27
C GLY A 67 1.61 -1.10 20.69
N ALA A 68 1.56 -2.43 20.60
CA ALA A 68 2.69 -3.32 20.86
C ALA A 68 3.54 -3.60 19.59
N LEU A 69 2.96 -3.42 18.40
CA LEU A 69 3.63 -3.65 17.12
C LEU A 69 3.90 -2.32 16.41
N THR A 70 5.06 -1.74 16.64
CA THR A 70 5.59 -0.71 15.76
C THR A 70 6.27 -1.37 14.56
N ILE A 71 5.57 -1.46 13.42
CA ILE A 71 6.19 -1.96 12.19
C ILE A 71 7.11 -0.87 11.66
N SER A 72 8.43 -1.12 11.70
CA SER A 72 9.42 -0.20 11.17
C SER A 72 9.10 0.17 9.71
N PRO A 73 9.15 1.46 9.33
CA PRO A 73 8.96 1.91 7.95
C PRO A 73 9.87 1.20 6.95
N SER A 74 11.07 0.86 7.37
CA SER A 74 12.04 0.11 6.55
C SER A 74 11.54 -1.29 6.21
N LEU A 75 10.98 -2.03 7.19
CA LEU A 75 10.40 -3.37 6.95
C LEU A 75 9.22 -3.29 5.99
N GLN A 76 8.36 -2.29 6.17
CA GLN A 76 7.23 -2.04 5.28
C GLN A 76 7.70 -1.70 3.86
N GLY A 77 8.77 -0.90 3.73
CA GLY A 77 9.40 -0.59 2.44
C GLY A 77 9.89 -1.83 1.71
N TRP A 78 10.51 -2.77 2.42
CA TRP A 78 10.92 -4.05 1.83
C TRP A 78 9.73 -4.88 1.36
N MET A 79 8.68 -5.01 2.17
CA MET A 79 7.45 -5.71 1.77
C MET A 79 6.83 -5.11 0.50
N GLN A 80 6.85 -3.79 0.38
CA GLN A 80 6.35 -3.06 -0.78
C GLN A 80 7.18 -3.33 -2.04
N ILE A 81 8.53 -3.38 -1.92
CA ILE A 81 9.44 -3.71 -3.02
C ILE A 81 9.18 -5.15 -3.50
N PHE A 82 9.08 -6.11 -2.58
CA PHE A 82 8.80 -7.50 -2.94
C PHE A 82 7.44 -7.66 -3.62
N ALA A 83 6.40 -6.98 -3.11
CA ALA A 83 5.09 -6.96 -3.74
C ALA A 83 5.15 -6.37 -5.15
N GLY A 84 5.84 -5.23 -5.34
CA GLY A 84 6.03 -4.60 -6.64
C GLY A 84 6.80 -5.50 -7.63
N LEU A 85 7.86 -6.16 -7.17
CA LEU A 85 8.63 -7.09 -7.98
C LEU A 85 7.79 -8.30 -8.43
N TYR A 86 6.96 -8.84 -7.54
CA TYR A 86 6.00 -9.88 -7.85
C TYR A 86 4.97 -9.42 -8.89
N MET A 87 4.47 -8.18 -8.79
CA MET A 87 3.56 -7.59 -9.77
C MET A 87 4.21 -7.48 -11.15
N VAL A 88 5.45 -6.98 -11.23
CA VAL A 88 6.21 -6.88 -12.48
C VAL A 88 6.42 -8.27 -13.09
N ALA A 89 6.78 -9.26 -12.29
CA ALA A 89 6.94 -10.64 -12.75
C ALA A 89 5.62 -11.23 -13.26
N THR A 90 4.49 -10.92 -12.61
CA THR A 90 3.14 -11.34 -13.03
C THR A 90 2.76 -10.69 -14.36
N ALA A 91 3.02 -9.40 -14.53
CA ALA A 91 2.79 -8.69 -15.79
C ALA A 91 3.62 -9.29 -16.94
N ALA A 92 4.91 -9.56 -16.71
CA ALA A 92 5.80 -10.19 -17.68
C ALA A 92 5.33 -11.61 -18.06
N ASN A 93 4.81 -12.38 -17.09
CA ASN A 93 4.22 -13.69 -17.35
C ASN A 93 2.94 -13.59 -18.20
N LEU A 94 2.09 -12.59 -17.93
CA LEU A 94 0.85 -12.38 -18.67
C LEU A 94 1.12 -12.02 -20.14
N LEU A 95 2.20 -11.27 -20.40
CA LEU A 95 2.69 -10.91 -21.73
C LEU A 95 3.48 -12.06 -22.41
N ASN A 96 3.71 -13.18 -21.72
CA ASN A 96 4.54 -14.29 -22.20
C ASN A 96 5.93 -13.85 -22.68
N ILE A 97 6.57 -12.87 -22.03
CA ILE A 97 7.86 -12.31 -22.45
C ILE A 97 8.97 -13.38 -22.35
N HIS A 98 8.98 -14.16 -21.25
CA HIS A 98 9.98 -15.20 -21.06
C HIS A 98 9.44 -16.36 -20.20
N PRO A 99 9.75 -17.63 -20.52
CA PRO A 99 9.24 -18.79 -19.78
C PRO A 99 9.66 -18.85 -18.30
N ILE A 100 10.73 -18.15 -17.91
CA ILE A 100 11.20 -18.07 -16.52
C ILE A 100 10.16 -17.46 -15.59
N PHE A 101 9.41 -16.44 -16.06
CA PHE A 101 8.37 -15.78 -15.25
C PHE A 101 7.18 -16.70 -14.92
N ARG A 102 7.02 -17.78 -15.68
CA ARG A 102 6.02 -18.84 -15.41
C ARG A 102 6.28 -19.60 -14.10
N HIS A 103 7.52 -19.59 -13.60
CA HIS A 103 7.91 -20.25 -12.35
C HIS A 103 7.82 -19.29 -11.14
N VAL A 104 7.90 -17.99 -11.36
CA VAL A 104 7.80 -16.95 -10.32
C VAL A 104 6.33 -16.75 -9.88
N VAL A 105 5.38 -16.95 -10.80
CA VAL A 105 3.95 -16.92 -10.44
C VAL A 105 3.65 -18.12 -9.56
N ILE A 106 3.36 -17.86 -8.29
CA ILE A 106 3.07 -18.89 -7.28
C ILE A 106 1.87 -19.71 -7.76
N LYS A 107 2.17 -20.85 -8.37
CA LYS A 107 1.17 -21.90 -8.54
C LYS A 107 0.94 -22.51 -7.17
N PRO A 108 -0.31 -22.68 -6.72
CA PRO A 108 -0.58 -23.34 -5.46
C PRO A 108 0.20 -24.65 -5.41
N PRO A 109 0.88 -24.98 -4.31
CA PRO A 109 1.73 -26.15 -4.21
C PRO A 109 0.95 -27.40 -4.59
N LYS A 110 1.61 -28.32 -5.29
CA LYS A 110 0.97 -29.57 -5.78
C LYS A 110 0.23 -30.32 -4.68
N ALA A 111 0.64 -30.17 -3.41
CA ALA A 111 -0.06 -30.71 -2.25
C ALA A 111 -1.41 -30.01 -2.02
N ALA A 112 -1.48 -28.68 -2.09
CA ALA A 112 -2.74 -27.93 -2.01
C ALA A 112 -3.63 -28.26 -3.22
N MET A 113 -3.04 -28.39 -4.42
CA MET A 113 -3.78 -28.80 -5.63
C MET A 113 -4.27 -30.25 -5.55
N LYS A 114 -3.51 -31.17 -4.92
CA LYS A 114 -3.94 -32.54 -4.64
C LYS A 114 -5.06 -32.58 -3.60
N LEU A 115 -4.97 -31.74 -2.53
CA LEU A 115 -6.03 -31.61 -1.53
C LEU A 115 -7.32 -31.06 -2.19
N VAL A 116 -7.21 -30.00 -2.99
CA VAL A 116 -8.32 -29.45 -3.76
C VAL A 116 -8.92 -30.47 -4.74
N ARG A 117 -8.07 -31.24 -5.45
CA ARG A 117 -8.54 -32.32 -6.35
C ARG A 117 -9.16 -33.50 -5.60
N LYS A 118 -8.64 -33.88 -4.41
CA LYS A 118 -9.18 -35.00 -3.62
C LYS A 118 -10.52 -34.64 -2.98
N GLN A 119 -10.72 -33.35 -2.66
CA GLN A 119 -11.98 -32.82 -2.12
C GLN A 119 -12.95 -32.32 -3.19
N SER A 120 -12.56 -32.29 -4.47
CA SER A 120 -13.46 -31.89 -5.57
C SER A 120 -14.65 -32.86 -5.78
N LYS A 121 -14.66 -33.99 -5.08
CA LYS A 121 -15.84 -34.87 -4.96
C LYS A 121 -16.87 -34.39 -3.92
N VAL A 122 -16.49 -33.42 -3.04
CA VAL A 122 -17.36 -32.86 -2.00
C VAL A 122 -17.39 -31.32 -2.19
N GLY A 123 -18.23 -30.85 -3.11
CA GLY A 123 -18.57 -29.43 -3.28
C GLY A 123 -17.46 -28.52 -3.84
N ASN A 124 -17.69 -28.03 -5.03
CA ASN A 124 -16.82 -27.18 -5.85
C ASN A 124 -16.43 -25.80 -5.23
N TYR A 125 -16.85 -25.48 -4.01
CA TYR A 125 -16.74 -24.15 -3.40
C TYR A 125 -15.50 -23.94 -2.51
N PHE A 126 -14.79 -25.01 -2.15
CA PHE A 126 -13.62 -24.94 -1.28
C PHE A 126 -12.43 -24.22 -1.93
N ALA A 127 -12.21 -24.44 -3.22
CA ALA A 127 -11.10 -23.80 -3.95
C ALA A 127 -11.24 -22.27 -4.05
N PRO A 128 -12.39 -21.71 -4.42
CA PRO A 128 -12.62 -20.25 -4.34
C PRO A 128 -12.45 -19.69 -2.94
N ALA A 129 -12.94 -20.38 -1.90
CA ALA A 129 -12.82 -19.94 -0.52
C ALA A 129 -11.35 -19.87 -0.07
N THR A 130 -10.56 -20.91 -0.34
CA THR A 130 -9.12 -20.90 0.01
C THR A 130 -8.34 -19.83 -0.74
N LEU A 131 -8.64 -19.61 -2.02
CA LEU A 131 -8.01 -18.55 -2.79
C LEU A 131 -8.40 -17.16 -2.28
N GLY A 132 -9.66 -16.97 -1.88
CA GLY A 132 -10.14 -15.75 -1.24
C GLY A 132 -9.41 -15.47 0.08
N ALA A 133 -9.25 -16.49 0.93
CA ALA A 133 -8.49 -16.36 2.18
C ALA A 133 -7.01 -16.06 1.95
N LEU A 134 -6.38 -16.70 0.97
CA LEU A 134 -4.97 -16.50 0.63
C LEU A 134 -4.66 -15.06 0.13
N THR A 135 -5.67 -14.29 -0.28
CA THR A 135 -5.45 -12.89 -0.67
C THR A 135 -4.85 -12.02 0.46
N VAL A 136 -5.05 -12.43 1.72
CA VAL A 136 -4.44 -11.78 2.90
C VAL A 136 -2.91 -11.80 2.86
N LEU A 137 -2.32 -12.86 2.29
CA LEU A 137 -0.87 -13.03 2.21
C LEU A 137 -0.24 -12.17 1.09
N ILE A 138 -1.04 -11.58 0.24
CA ILE A 138 -0.58 -10.74 -0.87
C ILE A 138 -1.20 -9.35 -0.70
N PRO A 139 -0.72 -8.57 0.30
CA PRO A 139 -1.27 -7.24 0.55
C PRO A 139 -0.82 -6.27 -0.56
N CYS A 140 -1.75 -5.54 -1.15
CA CYS A 140 -1.43 -4.37 -1.97
C CYS A 140 -1.10 -3.16 -1.07
N GLY A 141 -0.46 -2.12 -1.60
CA GLY A 141 -0.04 -0.96 -0.80
C GLY A 141 -1.19 -0.31 -0.03
N ILE A 142 -2.38 -0.20 -0.64
CA ILE A 142 -3.57 0.36 0.02
C ILE A 142 -4.06 -0.56 1.15
N THR A 143 -4.02 -1.88 0.95
CA THR A 143 -4.34 -2.85 2.01
C THR A 143 -3.38 -2.72 3.18
N GLN A 144 -2.07 -2.54 2.92
CA GLN A 144 -1.07 -2.31 3.99
C GLN A 144 -1.40 -1.05 4.79
N GLY A 145 -1.79 0.04 4.13
CA GLY A 145 -2.21 1.26 4.79
C GLY A 145 -3.45 1.06 5.67
N MET A 146 -4.43 0.27 5.23
CA MET A 146 -5.60 -0.06 6.04
C MET A 146 -5.23 -0.97 7.23
N MET A 147 -4.29 -1.90 7.06
CA MET A 147 -3.73 -2.69 8.15
C MET A 147 -3.05 -1.81 9.21
N LEU A 148 -2.27 -0.81 8.78
CA LEU A 148 -1.67 0.17 9.69
C LEU A 148 -2.71 1.01 10.42
N LEU A 149 -3.77 1.42 9.73
CA LEU A 149 -4.88 2.13 10.37
C LEU A 149 -5.60 1.25 11.40
N ALA A 150 -5.75 -0.06 11.11
CA ALA A 150 -6.29 -1.02 12.06
C ALA A 150 -5.39 -1.18 13.30
N VAL A 151 -4.06 -1.27 13.12
CA VAL A 151 -3.07 -1.27 14.22
C VAL A 151 -3.16 0.01 15.03
N ALA A 152 -3.17 1.17 14.35
CA ALA A 152 -3.22 2.50 14.98
C ALA A 152 -4.50 2.73 15.79
N SER A 153 -5.58 1.99 15.49
CA SER A 153 -6.83 2.09 16.27
C SER A 153 -6.70 1.60 17.71
N GLY A 154 -5.71 0.76 18.02
CA GLY A 154 -5.49 0.19 19.35
C GLY A 154 -6.66 -0.64 19.91
N SER A 155 -7.64 -0.96 19.07
CA SER A 155 -8.87 -1.66 19.44
C SER A 155 -9.17 -2.79 18.47
N ALA A 156 -9.30 -4.01 18.97
CA ALA A 156 -9.65 -5.18 18.16
C ALA A 156 -10.94 -4.96 17.35
N LEU A 157 -11.96 -4.42 18.01
CA LEU A 157 -13.26 -4.21 17.38
C LEU A 157 -13.17 -3.16 16.25
N LEU A 158 -12.49 -2.05 16.51
CA LEU A 158 -12.35 -0.98 15.53
C LEU A 158 -11.43 -1.41 14.38
N GLY A 159 -10.34 -2.12 14.65
CA GLY A 159 -9.46 -2.69 13.63
C GLY A 159 -10.19 -3.70 12.73
N GLY A 160 -11.01 -4.58 13.32
CA GLY A 160 -11.88 -5.49 12.58
C GLY A 160 -12.89 -4.75 11.71
N ALA A 161 -13.55 -3.72 12.25
CA ALA A 161 -14.52 -2.92 11.53
C ALA A 161 -13.90 -2.14 10.36
N ILE A 162 -12.69 -1.59 10.52
CA ILE A 162 -11.93 -0.90 9.44
C ILE A 162 -11.65 -1.87 8.30
N MET A 163 -11.13 -3.06 8.60
CA MET A 163 -10.80 -4.05 7.58
C MET A 163 -12.05 -4.63 6.92
N LEU A 164 -13.14 -4.80 7.67
CA LEU A 164 -14.44 -5.18 7.14
C LEU A 164 -14.99 -4.13 6.16
N ALA A 165 -15.02 -2.86 6.57
CA ALA A 165 -15.50 -1.77 5.73
C ALA A 165 -14.67 -1.65 4.44
N PHE A 166 -13.36 -1.76 4.53
CA PHE A 166 -12.46 -1.75 3.38
C PHE A 166 -12.74 -2.91 2.41
N THR A 167 -12.87 -4.14 2.92
CA THR A 167 -13.13 -5.31 2.08
C THR A 167 -14.54 -5.30 1.47
N LEU A 168 -15.53 -4.80 2.17
CA LEU A 168 -16.87 -4.54 1.62
C LEU A 168 -16.79 -3.50 0.49
N GLY A 169 -16.01 -2.42 0.66
CA GLY A 169 -15.79 -1.43 -0.39
C GLY A 169 -15.14 -2.01 -1.64
N THR A 170 -14.17 -2.94 -1.52
CA THR A 170 -13.55 -3.59 -2.69
C THR A 170 -14.48 -4.64 -3.36
N SER A 171 -15.43 -5.21 -2.64
CA SER A 171 -16.24 -6.34 -3.10
C SER A 171 -17.05 -6.09 -4.38
N PRO A 172 -17.71 -4.93 -4.61
CA PRO A 172 -18.42 -4.66 -5.85
C PRO A 172 -17.51 -4.72 -7.09
N VAL A 173 -16.30 -4.16 -6.99
CA VAL A 173 -15.32 -4.17 -8.09
C VAL A 173 -14.89 -5.61 -8.41
N PHE A 174 -14.58 -6.40 -7.38
CA PHE A 174 -14.24 -7.81 -7.55
C PHE A 174 -15.43 -8.65 -8.08
N ALA A 175 -16.66 -8.37 -7.67
CA ALA A 175 -17.85 -9.07 -8.17
C ALA A 175 -18.05 -8.82 -9.67
N VAL A 176 -18.05 -7.54 -10.09
CA VAL A 176 -18.22 -7.17 -11.51
C VAL A 176 -17.15 -7.82 -12.38
N LEU A 177 -15.91 -7.78 -11.95
CA LEU A 177 -14.81 -8.35 -12.73
C LEU A 177 -14.73 -9.86 -12.65
N GLY A 178 -15.08 -10.46 -11.51
CA GLY A 178 -15.15 -11.93 -11.38
C GLY A 178 -16.19 -12.54 -12.31
N LEU A 179 -17.35 -11.89 -12.45
CA LEU A 179 -18.40 -12.32 -13.36
C LEU A 179 -18.06 -12.05 -14.85
N SER A 180 -17.35 -10.96 -15.11
CA SER A 180 -16.96 -10.55 -16.48
C SER A 180 -15.65 -11.19 -16.95
N ALA A 181 -14.83 -11.71 -16.05
CA ALA A 181 -13.46 -12.14 -16.30
C ALA A 181 -13.33 -13.13 -17.45
N SER A 182 -14.25 -14.08 -17.56
CA SER A 182 -14.20 -15.12 -18.60
C SER A 182 -14.38 -14.57 -20.03
N LYS A 183 -15.24 -13.57 -20.20
CA LYS A 183 -15.44 -12.91 -21.51
C LYS A 183 -14.33 -11.93 -21.82
N LEU A 184 -13.80 -11.26 -20.78
CA LEU A 184 -12.76 -10.24 -20.92
C LEU A 184 -11.37 -10.87 -21.16
N MET A 185 -11.03 -11.96 -20.49
CA MET A 185 -9.72 -12.62 -20.62
C MET A 185 -9.52 -13.32 -21.98
N GLU A 186 -10.59 -13.59 -22.74
CA GLU A 186 -10.51 -14.12 -24.10
C GLU A 186 -9.99 -13.07 -25.10
N ARG A 187 -10.09 -11.79 -24.77
CA ARG A 187 -9.61 -10.69 -25.63
C ARG A 187 -8.14 -10.38 -25.35
N LYS A 188 -7.26 -10.63 -26.31
CA LYS A 188 -5.83 -10.31 -26.22
C LYS A 188 -5.57 -8.85 -25.82
N ALA A 189 -6.38 -7.92 -26.34
CA ALA A 189 -6.29 -6.50 -25.98
C ALA A 189 -6.45 -6.25 -24.47
N PHE A 190 -7.38 -6.95 -23.83
CA PHE A 190 -7.57 -6.83 -22.38
C PHE A 190 -6.36 -7.33 -21.59
N ALA A 191 -5.74 -8.44 -22.03
CA ALA A 191 -4.52 -8.96 -21.43
C ALA A 191 -3.38 -7.95 -21.49
N TYR A 192 -3.20 -7.25 -22.64
CA TYR A 192 -2.17 -6.20 -22.77
C TYR A 192 -2.45 -4.99 -21.86
N ILE A 193 -3.71 -4.50 -21.83
CA ILE A 193 -4.10 -3.37 -20.96
C ILE A 193 -3.91 -3.73 -19.49
N ALA A 194 -4.37 -4.90 -19.07
CA ALA A 194 -4.19 -5.39 -17.70
C ALA A 194 -2.71 -5.53 -17.33
N SER A 195 -1.90 -6.11 -18.21
CA SER A 195 -0.46 -6.25 -17.99
C SER A 195 0.25 -4.91 -17.86
N PHE A 196 -0.09 -3.95 -18.70
CA PHE A 196 0.46 -2.60 -18.63
C PHE A 196 0.08 -1.91 -17.32
N ALA A 197 -1.19 -2.02 -16.90
CA ALA A 197 -1.66 -1.47 -15.63
C ALA A 197 -0.95 -2.11 -14.43
N ILE A 198 -0.79 -3.44 -14.42
CA ILE A 198 -0.08 -4.17 -13.36
C ILE A 198 1.40 -3.78 -13.33
N LEU A 199 2.03 -3.61 -14.48
CA LEU A 199 3.43 -3.17 -14.58
C LEU A 199 3.62 -1.76 -14.02
N LEU A 200 2.73 -0.84 -14.38
CA LEU A 200 2.74 0.54 -13.86
C LEU A 200 2.58 0.54 -12.34
N LEU A 201 1.58 -0.17 -11.82
CA LEU A 201 1.36 -0.28 -10.37
C LEU A 201 2.52 -0.98 -9.65
N GLY A 202 3.15 -1.96 -10.27
CA GLY A 202 4.36 -2.62 -9.74
C GLY A 202 5.54 -1.65 -9.64
N MET A 203 5.77 -0.82 -10.64
CA MET A 203 6.80 0.24 -10.60
C MET A 203 6.50 1.28 -9.52
N LEU A 204 5.25 1.73 -9.40
CA LEU A 204 4.82 2.65 -8.33
C LEU A 204 5.02 2.02 -6.94
N SER A 205 4.70 0.74 -6.78
CA SER A 205 4.91 0.01 -5.53
C SER A 205 6.39 -0.07 -5.15
N ILE A 206 7.28 -0.34 -6.10
CA ILE A 206 8.74 -0.33 -5.88
C ILE A 206 9.21 1.07 -5.47
N ASN A 207 8.75 2.11 -6.17
CA ASN A 207 9.08 3.51 -5.84
C ASN A 207 8.65 3.86 -4.41
N THR A 208 7.41 3.52 -4.04
CA THR A 208 6.88 3.70 -2.68
C THR A 208 7.72 2.97 -1.64
N GLY A 209 8.14 1.73 -1.94
CA GLY A 209 9.03 0.96 -1.05
C GLY A 209 10.40 1.61 -0.87
N GLN A 210 10.97 2.21 -1.91
CA GLN A 210 12.22 2.97 -1.83
C GLN A 210 12.05 4.23 -0.97
N THR A 211 10.94 4.95 -1.11
CA THR A 211 10.60 6.12 -0.29
C THR A 211 10.53 5.75 1.20
N LEU A 212 9.82 4.65 1.54
CA LEU A 212 9.69 4.16 2.91
C LEU A 212 11.01 3.67 3.53
N ARG A 213 11.99 3.31 2.71
CA ARG A 213 13.34 2.99 3.16
C ARG A 213 14.26 4.22 3.29
N GLY A 214 13.74 5.41 2.97
CA GLY A 214 14.55 6.64 2.94
C GLY A 214 15.62 6.65 1.85
N SER A 215 15.46 5.87 0.78
CA SER A 215 16.41 5.81 -0.33
C SER A 215 16.42 7.12 -1.13
N ALA A 216 17.60 7.55 -1.58
CA ALA A 216 17.73 8.66 -2.51
C ALA A 216 17.23 8.33 -3.94
N HIS A 217 17.09 7.03 -4.26
CA HIS A 217 16.69 6.55 -5.59
C HIS A 217 15.17 6.41 -5.70
N THR A 218 14.45 7.54 -5.67
CA THR A 218 13.01 7.61 -5.88
C THR A 218 12.70 8.39 -7.15
N PHE A 219 11.59 8.08 -7.80
CA PHE A 219 11.16 8.78 -9.02
C PHE A 219 11.03 10.30 -8.80
N GLU A 220 10.50 10.70 -7.65
CA GLU A 220 10.37 12.10 -7.25
C GLU A 220 11.72 12.80 -7.16
N ASN A 221 12.75 12.10 -6.66
CA ASN A 221 14.10 12.64 -6.58
C ASN A 221 14.72 12.84 -7.97
N TYR A 222 14.49 11.91 -8.89
CA TYR A 222 14.97 12.08 -10.28
C TYR A 222 14.24 13.22 -11.00
N VAL A 223 12.92 13.32 -10.83
CA VAL A 223 12.13 14.43 -11.38
C VAL A 223 12.54 15.77 -10.76
N ALA A 224 12.83 15.80 -9.45
CA ALA A 224 13.30 16.98 -8.77
C ALA A 224 14.68 17.45 -9.30
N VAL A 225 15.60 16.53 -9.59
CA VAL A 225 16.91 16.86 -10.21
C VAL A 225 16.71 17.47 -11.60
N ILE A 226 15.80 16.92 -12.40
CA ILE A 226 15.49 17.46 -13.75
C ILE A 226 14.85 18.85 -13.65
N LYS A 227 13.97 19.07 -12.66
CA LYS A 227 13.32 20.38 -12.42
C LYS A 227 14.21 21.38 -11.66
N ALA A 228 15.21 20.91 -10.90
CA ALA A 228 16.12 21.77 -10.12
C ALA A 228 17.10 22.58 -10.99
N SER A 229 17.14 22.34 -12.30
CA SER A 229 17.84 23.22 -13.24
C SER A 229 17.29 24.67 -13.26
N ASP A 230 16.12 24.91 -12.62
CA ASP A 230 15.41 26.20 -12.62
C ASP A 230 15.08 26.76 -11.21
N LYS A 231 15.45 26.08 -10.12
CA LYS A 231 15.14 26.57 -8.76
C LYS A 231 16.35 27.20 -8.09
N LYS A 232 16.20 28.49 -7.72
CA LYS A 232 17.09 29.29 -6.85
C LYS A 232 17.43 28.52 -5.57
N VAL A 233 18.63 28.81 -5.03
CA VAL A 233 19.15 28.34 -3.74
C VAL A 233 18.05 28.28 -2.69
N GLY A 234 17.78 27.05 -2.20
CA GLY A 234 16.70 26.79 -1.25
C GLY A 234 16.90 27.53 0.08
N THR A 235 15.80 27.87 0.71
CA THR A 235 15.81 28.54 2.03
C THR A 235 16.42 27.60 3.07
N VAL A 236 17.46 28.06 3.78
CA VAL A 236 18.11 27.31 4.87
C VAL A 236 17.37 27.62 6.18
N ALA A 237 17.16 26.61 7.03
CA ALA A 237 16.56 26.80 8.35
C ALA A 237 17.42 27.75 9.21
N GLY A 238 16.75 28.73 9.82
CA GLY A 238 17.36 29.61 10.81
C GLY A 238 17.68 28.84 12.10
N VAL A 239 18.79 29.17 12.73
CA VAL A 239 19.13 28.65 14.07
C VAL A 239 18.70 29.69 15.09
N ASN A 240 17.90 29.28 16.07
CA ASN A 240 17.45 30.18 17.15
C ASN A 240 18.56 30.42 18.19
N THR A 241 18.28 31.27 19.19
CA THR A 241 19.23 31.60 20.27
C THR A 241 19.60 30.40 21.14
N GLU A 242 18.85 29.32 21.11
CA GLU A 242 19.11 28.08 21.85
C GLU A 242 19.98 27.08 21.04
N GLY A 243 20.42 27.46 19.83
CA GLY A 243 21.21 26.59 18.98
C GLY A 243 20.39 25.52 18.24
N ILE A 244 19.05 25.64 18.22
CA ILE A 244 18.13 24.71 17.58
C ILE A 244 17.69 25.32 16.24
N GLN A 245 17.71 24.53 15.18
CA GLN A 245 17.12 24.93 13.91
C GLN A 245 15.66 24.53 13.84
N GLU A 246 14.82 25.42 13.34
CA GLU A 246 13.38 25.20 13.25
C GLU A 246 12.93 25.15 11.79
N ALA A 247 12.05 24.21 11.49
CA ALA A 247 11.41 24.09 10.19
C ALA A 247 9.93 23.74 10.39
N THR A 248 9.08 24.30 9.54
CA THR A 248 7.64 24.01 9.57
C THR A 248 7.26 23.22 8.32
N ILE A 249 6.48 22.18 8.50
CA ILE A 249 5.83 21.44 7.42
C ILE A 249 4.31 21.61 7.57
N ASN A 250 3.69 22.20 6.57
CA ASN A 250 2.25 22.19 6.43
C ASN A 250 1.82 20.86 5.80
N VAL A 251 1.00 20.13 6.54
CA VAL A 251 0.50 18.81 6.13
C VAL A 251 -0.92 18.99 5.63
N ASN A 252 -1.14 18.75 4.36
CA ASN A 252 -2.44 18.89 3.72
C ASN A 252 -2.87 17.60 3.01
N GLN A 253 -4.07 17.59 2.41
CA GLN A 253 -4.61 16.42 1.72
C GLN A 253 -3.82 16.04 0.46
N PHE A 254 -2.98 16.91 -0.06
CA PHE A 254 -2.22 16.71 -1.30
C PHE A 254 -0.73 16.45 -1.05
N GLY A 255 -0.28 16.48 0.21
CA GLY A 255 1.11 16.21 0.57
C GLY A 255 1.65 17.09 1.67
N TYR A 256 2.91 17.40 1.56
CA TYR A 256 3.72 18.12 2.53
C TYR A 256 4.33 19.36 1.88
N GLU A 257 4.18 20.50 2.53
CA GLU A 257 4.78 21.77 2.11
C GLU A 257 5.74 22.26 3.20
N SER A 258 7.02 22.24 2.91
CA SER A 258 8.05 22.69 3.86
C SER A 258 8.34 24.18 3.72
N SER A 259 8.54 24.87 4.85
CA SER A 259 8.96 26.27 4.90
C SER A 259 10.41 26.48 4.47
N VAL A 260 11.25 25.43 4.54
CA VAL A 260 12.67 25.44 4.21
C VAL A 260 13.05 24.24 3.37
N ASP A 261 14.07 24.38 2.54
CA ASP A 261 14.55 23.29 1.68
C ASP A 261 15.80 22.60 2.26
N SER A 262 16.53 23.28 3.16
CA SER A 262 17.82 22.80 3.68
C SER A 262 17.93 22.93 5.19
N LEU A 263 18.60 21.93 5.81
CA LEU A 263 18.93 21.89 7.23
C LEU A 263 20.43 21.71 7.40
N LYS A 264 21.02 22.24 8.49
CA LYS A 264 22.43 22.09 8.81
C LYS A 264 22.70 20.75 9.50
N ALA A 265 23.75 20.05 9.08
CA ALA A 265 24.21 18.84 9.75
C ALA A 265 24.76 19.14 11.15
N GLY A 266 24.49 18.24 12.11
CA GLY A 266 24.96 18.35 13.49
C GLY A 266 24.18 19.33 14.37
N VAL A 267 23.20 20.06 13.82
CA VAL A 267 22.39 21.01 14.58
C VAL A 267 21.07 20.35 14.99
N PRO A 268 20.69 20.36 16.27
CA PRO A 268 19.38 19.87 16.70
C PRO A 268 18.25 20.55 15.93
N THR A 269 17.31 19.79 15.47
CA THR A 269 16.21 20.26 14.62
C THR A 269 14.88 20.01 15.31
N ARG A 270 14.09 21.06 15.45
CA ARG A 270 12.69 20.98 15.87
C ARG A 270 11.81 21.19 14.64
N LEU A 271 11.15 20.13 14.21
CA LEU A 271 10.24 20.14 13.08
C LEU A 271 8.81 20.34 13.58
N LYS A 272 8.20 21.45 13.21
CA LYS A 272 6.79 21.75 13.50
C LYS A 272 5.92 21.21 12.37
N LEU A 273 5.01 20.31 12.69
CA LEU A 273 4.06 19.71 11.76
C LEU A 273 2.67 20.34 12.02
N VAL A 274 2.14 21.03 11.03
CA VAL A 274 0.85 21.73 11.13
C VAL A 274 -0.16 21.05 10.24
N THR A 275 -1.26 20.59 10.80
CA THR A 275 -2.38 19.98 10.09
C THR A 275 -3.62 20.88 10.15
N ASN A 276 -4.38 20.93 9.07
CA ASN A 276 -5.65 21.63 9.00
C ASN A 276 -6.65 20.80 8.20
N GLU A 277 -7.68 20.28 8.88
CA GLU A 277 -8.74 19.42 8.30
C GLU A 277 -8.18 18.29 7.40
N THR A 278 -7.08 17.68 7.82
CA THR A 278 -6.39 16.64 7.06
C THR A 278 -6.88 15.27 7.51
N TYR A 279 -7.45 14.48 6.58
CA TYR A 279 -8.12 13.20 6.87
C TYR A 279 -7.54 12.02 6.08
N ASN A 280 -6.41 12.18 5.40
CA ASN A 280 -5.81 11.15 4.58
C ASN A 280 -4.51 10.56 5.20
N CYS A 281 -3.77 9.77 4.44
CA CYS A 281 -2.55 9.11 4.93
C CYS A 281 -1.41 10.07 5.31
N THR A 282 -1.49 11.36 4.94
CA THR A 282 -0.44 12.34 5.27
C THR A 282 -0.33 12.62 6.76
N ILE A 283 -1.39 12.36 7.55
CA ILE A 283 -1.35 12.46 9.02
C ILE A 283 -0.43 11.41 9.67
N ALA A 284 -0.18 10.30 9.00
CA ALA A 284 0.76 9.28 9.46
C ALA A 284 2.18 9.59 8.95
N PHE A 285 2.83 10.55 9.60
CA PHE A 285 4.13 11.08 9.20
C PHE A 285 5.29 10.18 9.62
N THR A 286 6.29 10.02 8.75
CA THR A 286 7.50 9.25 9.06
C THR A 286 8.76 9.89 8.48
N ILE A 287 9.87 9.78 9.23
CA ILE A 287 11.23 10.02 8.75
C ILE A 287 11.97 8.67 8.85
N PRO A 288 11.99 7.87 7.79
CA PRO A 288 12.47 6.48 7.85
C PRO A 288 13.92 6.35 8.29
N LYS A 289 14.78 7.31 7.94
CA LYS A 289 16.21 7.31 8.30
C LYS A 289 16.47 7.39 9.80
N TYR A 290 15.55 7.99 10.55
CA TYR A 290 15.63 8.14 12.01
C TYR A 290 14.64 7.27 12.76
N ASP A 291 13.94 6.37 12.04
CA ASP A 291 12.88 5.49 12.58
C ASP A 291 11.78 6.26 13.35
N ILE A 292 11.53 7.51 12.90
CA ILE A 292 10.52 8.38 13.46
C ILE A 292 9.19 8.07 12.78
N TYR A 293 8.18 7.75 13.58
CA TYR A 293 6.82 7.57 13.15
C TYR A 293 5.87 8.30 14.09
N LYS A 294 5.01 9.15 13.55
CA LYS A 294 4.06 9.95 14.33
C LYS A 294 2.71 10.07 13.63
N ILE A 295 1.65 9.79 14.36
CA ILE A 295 0.29 10.05 13.89
C ILE A 295 -0.10 11.44 14.36
N LEU A 296 -0.40 12.32 13.41
CA LEU A 296 -0.78 13.70 13.66
C LEU A 296 -2.30 13.80 13.91
N PRO A 297 -2.76 14.78 14.68
CA PRO A 297 -4.17 15.11 14.76
C PRO A 297 -4.69 15.58 13.38
N THR A 298 -5.97 15.52 13.15
CA THR A 298 -6.59 16.00 11.89
C THR A 298 -6.48 17.52 11.73
N THR A 299 -6.45 18.24 12.84
CA THR A 299 -6.21 19.69 12.92
C THR A 299 -5.42 19.95 14.20
N GLY A 300 -4.28 20.65 14.07
CA GLY A 300 -3.42 20.96 15.20
C GLY A 300 -1.96 21.08 14.82
N GLU A 301 -1.13 21.11 15.84
CA GLU A 301 0.32 21.24 15.71
C GLU A 301 1.01 20.12 16.51
N GLU A 302 2.04 19.54 15.93
CA GLU A 302 2.86 18.51 16.56
C GLU A 302 4.33 18.78 16.29
N TYR A 303 5.19 18.34 17.20
CA TYR A 303 6.62 18.56 17.11
C TYR A 303 7.37 17.23 17.03
N VAL A 304 8.40 17.23 16.19
CA VAL A 304 9.34 16.12 16.04
C VAL A 304 10.75 16.69 16.18
N GLU A 305 11.52 16.11 17.07
CA GLU A 305 12.90 16.55 17.33
C GLU A 305 13.88 15.45 16.87
N PHE A 306 14.91 15.87 16.14
CA PHE A 306 16.00 15.00 15.69
C PHE A 306 17.24 15.82 15.36
N THR A 307 18.39 15.16 15.26
CA THR A 307 19.63 15.82 14.84
C THR A 307 20.13 15.18 13.55
N PRO A 308 20.12 15.90 12.42
CA PRO A 308 20.66 15.37 11.17
C PRO A 308 22.18 15.22 11.26
N THR A 309 22.67 13.97 11.20
CA THR A 309 24.11 13.68 11.37
C THR A 309 24.87 13.53 10.05
N GLN A 310 24.17 13.21 8.97
CA GLN A 310 24.80 12.94 7.67
C GLN A 310 24.33 13.94 6.62
N LYS A 311 25.28 14.49 5.86
CA LYS A 311 25.00 15.33 4.71
C LYS A 311 24.29 14.56 3.60
N GLY A 312 23.50 15.27 2.81
CA GLY A 312 22.74 14.70 1.70
C GLY A 312 21.23 14.82 1.87
N LYS A 313 20.47 14.08 1.10
CA LYS A 313 19.01 14.17 1.07
C LYS A 313 18.39 13.39 2.22
N LEU A 314 17.55 14.06 3.01
CA LEU A 314 16.73 13.46 4.07
C LEU A 314 15.27 13.43 3.61
N THR A 315 14.74 12.24 3.34
CA THR A 315 13.37 12.06 2.91
C THR A 315 12.44 11.85 4.12
N TYR A 316 11.31 12.52 4.11
CA TYR A 316 10.17 12.23 4.97
C TYR A 316 8.95 11.87 4.10
N ALA A 317 8.03 11.08 4.65
CA ALA A 317 6.90 10.57 3.87
C ALA A 317 5.69 10.28 4.77
N CYS A 318 4.55 10.00 4.15
CA CYS A 318 3.46 9.32 4.85
C CYS A 318 3.75 7.82 5.00
N SER A 319 3.11 7.16 5.94
CA SER A 319 3.30 5.72 6.21
C SER A 319 3.02 4.80 5.01
N MET A 320 2.26 5.27 4.03
CA MET A 320 2.02 4.57 2.76
C MET A 320 3.06 4.90 1.68
N GLY A 321 3.94 5.89 1.90
CA GLY A 321 4.93 6.35 0.94
C GLY A 321 4.36 6.99 -0.33
N MET A 322 3.06 7.31 -0.37
CA MET A 322 2.41 7.95 -1.52
C MET A 322 2.71 9.45 -1.60
N TYR A 323 2.90 10.07 -0.44
CA TYR A 323 3.27 11.48 -0.34
C TYR A 323 4.61 11.56 0.38
N SER A 324 5.53 12.28 -0.19
CA SER A 324 6.87 12.47 0.38
C SER A 324 7.38 13.88 0.14
N GLY A 325 8.36 14.26 0.95
CA GLY A 325 9.15 15.46 0.78
C GLY A 325 10.59 15.19 1.21
N SER A 326 11.44 16.18 1.08
CA SER A 326 12.84 16.02 1.48
C SER A 326 13.49 17.32 1.86
N PHE A 327 14.42 17.26 2.82
CA PHE A 327 15.37 18.29 3.13
C PHE A 327 16.75 17.97 2.53
N ASN A 328 17.48 18.97 2.15
CA ASN A 328 18.89 18.85 1.83
C ASN A 328 19.73 19.16 3.08
N ILE A 329 20.47 18.18 3.59
CA ILE A 329 21.35 18.34 4.75
C ILE A 329 22.72 18.82 4.27
N ILE A 330 23.12 20.03 4.68
CA ILE A 330 24.33 20.74 4.25
C ILE A 330 25.39 20.81 5.36
#